data_083305717c70e2fd6ba38a9f275cba66
#
_entry.id   083305717c70e2fd6ba38a9f275cba66
#
_cell.length_a   1.000
_cell.length_b   1.000
_cell.length_c   1.000
_cell.angle_alpha   90.00
_cell.angle_beta   90.00
_cell.angle_gamma   90.00
#
_symmetry.space_group_name_H-M   'P 1'
#
loop_
_entity.id
_entity.type
_entity.pdbx_description
1 polymer ?
#
loop_
_entity_poly.entity_id
_entity_poly.type
_entity_poly.pdbx_seq_one_letter_code
_entity_poly.pdbx_strand_id
1 'polypeptide(L)'
;MRFVLVSIFAATVAFGAAAQTTDDTKRNENVARHFFESSNRNDIEGMLSDLTEDAKNFGRPVGREGFRMVLNDIFTTFPDWHVEVVEMVAKGDSVVMRCKVSGTHRGVGKIPVNGGMLVGVAPTGKHFETDHIHWLKFRDGKIADHYATRDDIGMMRQLGLVPPPPTPSNSK
;
A
#
# COMPACT_ATOMS: atom_id res chain seq x y z
N MET A 1 -8.56 -60.60 30.44
CA MET A 1 -9.25 -59.26 30.43
C MET A 1 -8.25 -58.24 29.92
N ARG A 2 -8.41 -57.79 28.65
CA ARG A 2 -7.56 -56.76 28.04
C ARG A 2 -8.34 -55.47 28.00
N PHE A 3 -7.88 -54.46 28.74
CA PHE A 3 -8.43 -53.10 28.67
C PHE A 3 -7.89 -52.40 27.45
N VAL A 4 -8.81 -51.98 26.57
CA VAL A 4 -8.48 -51.07 25.45
C VAL A 4 -8.67 -49.64 25.96
N LEU A 5 -7.57 -48.90 26.07
CA LEU A 5 -7.62 -47.45 26.26
C LEU A 5 -7.85 -46.80 24.89
N VAL A 6 -9.03 -46.25 24.67
CA VAL A 6 -9.32 -45.40 23.52
C VAL A 6 -8.88 -43.97 23.87
N SER A 7 -7.88 -43.49 23.17
CA SER A 7 -7.39 -42.13 23.31
C SER A 7 -8.35 -41.12 22.68
N ILE A 8 -8.99 -40.29 23.49
CA ILE A 8 -9.72 -39.08 23.05
C ILE A 8 -8.72 -37.92 23.08
N PHE A 9 -8.08 -37.67 21.94
CA PHE A 9 -7.22 -36.49 21.76
C PHE A 9 -7.31 -36.03 20.30
N ALA A 10 -8.32 -35.24 19.95
CA ALA A 10 -8.34 -34.58 18.61
C ALA A 10 -9.31 -33.39 18.43
N ALA A 11 -9.94 -32.83 19.47
CA ALA A 11 -10.99 -31.80 19.22
C ALA A 11 -10.63 -30.36 19.64
N THR A 12 -9.53 -30.15 20.39
CA THR A 12 -9.24 -28.83 20.97
C THR A 12 -8.29 -27.94 20.12
N VAL A 13 -7.55 -28.51 19.18
CA VAL A 13 -6.52 -27.76 18.43
C VAL A 13 -7.13 -26.92 17.28
N ALA A 14 -8.23 -27.36 16.67
CA ALA A 14 -8.82 -26.68 15.50
C ALA A 14 -9.52 -25.35 15.86
N PHE A 15 -10.14 -25.26 17.04
CA PHE A 15 -10.84 -24.05 17.49
C PHE A 15 -9.86 -22.91 17.86
N GLY A 16 -8.74 -23.23 18.49
CA GLY A 16 -7.69 -22.25 18.82
C GLY A 16 -7.02 -21.65 17.59
N ALA A 17 -6.73 -22.46 16.58
CA ALA A 17 -6.09 -22.01 15.35
C ALA A 17 -7.01 -21.08 14.51
N ALA A 18 -8.31 -21.37 14.42
CA ALA A 18 -9.26 -20.53 13.68
C ALA A 18 -9.49 -19.17 14.38
N ALA A 19 -9.58 -19.14 15.70
CA ALA A 19 -9.73 -17.90 16.48
C ALA A 19 -8.47 -17.03 16.38
N GLN A 20 -7.27 -17.63 16.45
CA GLN A 20 -6.00 -16.93 16.34
C GLN A 20 -5.79 -16.32 14.94
N THR A 21 -6.17 -17.04 13.87
CA THR A 21 -6.08 -16.51 12.50
C THR A 21 -7.04 -15.35 12.25
N THR A 22 -8.19 -15.31 12.89
CA THR A 22 -9.16 -14.20 12.81
C THR A 22 -8.63 -12.95 13.52
N ASP A 23 -8.02 -13.12 14.69
CA ASP A 23 -7.42 -12.03 15.45
C ASP A 23 -6.19 -11.42 14.72
N ASP A 24 -5.34 -12.28 14.14
CA ASP A 24 -4.23 -11.84 13.30
C ASP A 24 -4.69 -11.06 12.06
N THR A 25 -5.76 -11.50 11.40
CA THR A 25 -6.34 -10.80 10.26
C THR A 25 -6.82 -9.40 10.66
N LYS A 26 -7.52 -9.29 11.79
CA LYS A 26 -8.02 -8.01 12.31
C LYS A 26 -6.88 -7.06 12.71
N ARG A 27 -5.84 -7.60 13.33
CA ARG A 27 -4.61 -6.85 13.64
C ARG A 27 -3.98 -6.29 12.36
N ASN A 28 -3.84 -7.10 11.32
CA ASN A 28 -3.26 -6.70 10.04
C ASN A 28 -4.10 -5.61 9.35
N GLU A 29 -5.44 -5.69 9.40
CA GLU A 29 -6.33 -4.61 8.94
C GLU A 29 -6.06 -3.29 9.67
N ASN A 30 -5.93 -3.32 11.00
CA ASN A 30 -5.69 -2.13 11.81
C ASN A 30 -4.34 -1.50 11.48
N VAL A 31 -3.29 -2.30 11.30
CA VAL A 31 -1.96 -1.81 10.89
C VAL A 31 -2.01 -1.21 9.48
N ALA A 32 -2.73 -1.85 8.54
CA ALA A 32 -2.90 -1.30 7.20
C ALA A 32 -3.61 0.07 7.23
N ARG A 33 -4.64 0.25 8.06
CA ARG A 33 -5.31 1.55 8.24
C ARG A 33 -4.36 2.58 8.84
N HIS A 34 -3.66 2.23 9.92
CA HIS A 34 -2.71 3.13 10.58
C HIS A 34 -1.62 3.61 9.61
N PHE A 35 -1.12 2.72 8.74
CA PHE A 35 -0.12 3.05 7.72
C PHE A 35 -0.60 4.18 6.79
N PHE A 36 -1.83 4.09 6.25
CA PHE A 36 -2.37 5.12 5.36
C PHE A 36 -2.88 6.36 6.11
N GLU A 37 -3.37 6.23 7.33
CA GLU A 37 -3.67 7.38 8.19
C GLU A 37 -2.42 8.18 8.54
N SER A 38 -1.30 7.50 8.82
CA SER A 38 0.02 8.14 9.01
C SER A 38 0.49 8.82 7.73
N SER A 39 0.31 8.18 6.56
CA SER A 39 0.57 8.79 5.25
C SER A 39 -0.18 10.11 5.07
N ASN A 40 -1.46 10.16 5.41
CA ASN A 40 -2.30 11.36 5.29
C ASN A 40 -1.89 12.51 6.23
N ARG A 41 -1.09 12.20 7.25
CA ARG A 41 -0.50 13.19 8.16
C ARG A 41 0.95 13.53 7.83
N ASN A 42 1.50 12.97 6.74
CA ASN A 42 2.93 12.99 6.42
C ASN A 42 3.82 12.46 7.57
N ASP A 43 3.28 11.57 8.39
CA ASP A 43 3.97 10.95 9.52
C ASP A 43 4.77 9.73 9.03
N ILE A 44 5.98 10.01 8.54
CA ILE A 44 6.89 8.97 8.04
C ILE A 44 7.25 7.97 9.15
N GLU A 45 7.52 8.43 10.38
CA GLU A 45 7.89 7.54 11.47
C GLU A 45 6.74 6.60 11.84
N GLY A 46 5.51 7.12 11.86
CA GLY A 46 4.30 6.30 12.03
C GLY A 46 4.21 5.22 10.96
N MET A 47 4.39 5.57 9.68
CA MET A 47 4.40 4.60 8.58
C MET A 47 5.51 3.56 8.73
N LEU A 48 6.74 3.98 9.05
CA LEU A 48 7.88 3.08 9.22
C LEU A 48 7.72 2.15 10.43
N SER A 49 7.00 2.59 11.46
CA SER A 49 6.71 1.76 12.63
C SER A 49 5.88 0.52 12.28
N ASP A 50 5.07 0.60 11.22
CA ASP A 50 4.23 -0.49 10.72
C ASP A 50 4.98 -1.49 9.83
N LEU A 51 6.19 -1.16 9.38
CA LEU A 51 7.01 -2.02 8.52
C LEU A 51 7.92 -2.95 9.32
N THR A 52 8.26 -4.11 8.74
CA THR A 52 9.40 -4.90 9.22
C THR A 52 10.72 -4.18 8.89
N GLU A 53 11.81 -4.50 9.61
CA GLU A 53 13.14 -3.91 9.34
C GLU A 53 13.62 -4.18 7.91
N ASP A 54 13.37 -5.39 7.41
CA ASP A 54 13.75 -5.91 6.10
C ASP A 54 12.62 -5.79 5.07
N ALA A 55 11.69 -4.84 5.25
CA ALA A 55 10.52 -4.66 4.39
C ALA A 55 10.91 -4.60 2.90
N LYS A 56 10.05 -5.19 2.08
CA LYS A 56 10.20 -5.25 0.62
C LYS A 56 9.20 -4.33 -0.06
N ASN A 57 9.54 -3.92 -1.27
CA ASN A 57 8.63 -3.26 -2.19
C ASN A 57 8.66 -3.99 -3.53
N PHE A 58 7.55 -4.56 -3.94
CA PHE A 58 7.44 -5.46 -5.10
C PHE A 58 8.43 -6.64 -5.04
N GLY A 59 8.55 -7.27 -3.86
CA GLY A 59 9.45 -8.40 -3.61
C GLY A 59 10.94 -8.03 -3.51
N ARG A 60 11.31 -6.76 -3.75
CA ARG A 60 12.70 -6.28 -3.68
C ARG A 60 13.01 -5.78 -2.29
N PRO A 61 14.11 -6.21 -1.66
CA PRO A 61 14.52 -5.70 -0.36
C PRO A 61 14.84 -4.21 -0.45
N VAL A 62 14.17 -3.39 0.34
CA VAL A 62 14.43 -1.95 0.45
C VAL A 62 14.65 -1.51 1.89
N GLY A 63 14.11 -2.26 2.87
CA GLY A 63 14.15 -1.93 4.28
C GLY A 63 13.43 -0.62 4.63
N ARG A 64 13.37 -0.30 5.92
CA ARG A 64 12.73 0.95 6.38
C ARG A 64 13.39 2.19 5.79
N GLU A 65 14.73 2.21 5.65
CA GLU A 65 15.42 3.37 5.10
C GLU A 65 15.10 3.61 3.62
N GLY A 66 14.95 2.55 2.83
CA GLY A 66 14.49 2.69 1.44
C GLY A 66 13.06 3.24 1.36
N PHE A 67 12.17 2.78 2.24
CA PHE A 67 10.82 3.37 2.37
C PHE A 67 10.88 4.83 2.80
N ARG A 68 11.70 5.20 3.79
CA ARG A 68 11.90 6.59 4.25
C ARG A 68 12.28 7.51 3.08
N MET A 69 13.25 7.10 2.26
CA MET A 69 13.68 7.90 1.11
C MET A 69 12.52 8.12 0.11
N VAL A 70 11.78 7.06 -0.21
CA VAL A 70 10.64 7.13 -1.14
C VAL A 70 9.53 8.02 -0.59
N LEU A 71 9.17 7.87 0.68
CA LEU A 71 8.11 8.66 1.33
C LEU A 71 8.47 10.14 1.39
N ASN A 72 9.72 10.47 1.75
CA ASN A 72 10.21 11.85 1.72
C ASN A 72 10.09 12.46 0.32
N ASP A 73 10.42 11.69 -0.73
CA ASP A 73 10.32 12.18 -2.11
C ASP A 73 8.87 12.40 -2.53
N ILE A 74 7.97 11.47 -2.17
CA ILE A 74 6.53 11.60 -2.42
C ILE A 74 5.97 12.86 -1.76
N PHE A 75 6.21 13.06 -0.47
CA PHE A 75 5.67 14.20 0.28
C PHE A 75 6.34 15.54 -0.08
N THR A 76 7.56 15.51 -0.60
CA THR A 76 8.20 16.70 -1.19
C THR A 76 7.56 17.03 -2.54
N THR A 77 7.28 16.02 -3.35
CA THR A 77 6.69 16.18 -4.69
C THR A 77 5.21 16.58 -4.58
N PHE A 78 4.49 15.98 -3.64
CA PHE A 78 3.07 16.20 -3.38
C PHE A 78 2.83 16.49 -1.89
N PRO A 79 2.98 17.74 -1.43
CA PRO A 79 2.88 18.07 0.01
C PRO A 79 1.47 17.82 0.60
N ASP A 80 0.46 17.80 -0.24
CA ASP A 80 -0.94 17.50 0.08
C ASP A 80 -1.34 16.07 -0.34
N TRP A 81 -0.38 15.13 -0.36
CA TRP A 81 -0.64 13.72 -0.67
C TRP A 81 -1.72 13.16 0.25
N HIS A 82 -2.72 12.53 -0.35
CA HIS A 82 -3.83 11.96 0.39
C HIS A 82 -4.24 10.59 -0.18
N VAL A 83 -4.58 9.68 0.71
CA VAL A 83 -5.05 8.32 0.39
C VAL A 83 -6.38 8.09 1.09
N GLU A 84 -7.46 7.99 0.32
CA GLU A 84 -8.76 7.53 0.80
C GLU A 84 -8.87 6.01 0.59
N VAL A 85 -8.98 5.23 1.66
CA VAL A 85 -9.24 3.79 1.59
C VAL A 85 -10.74 3.58 1.35
N VAL A 86 -11.12 3.26 0.12
CA VAL A 86 -12.52 3.07 -0.29
C VAL A 86 -13.04 1.70 0.10
N GLU A 87 -12.20 0.66 -0.03
CA GLU A 87 -12.55 -0.71 0.27
C GLU A 87 -11.32 -1.48 0.75
N MET A 88 -11.52 -2.41 1.68
CA MET A 88 -10.45 -3.24 2.23
C MET A 88 -10.92 -4.67 2.38
N VAL A 89 -10.09 -5.62 1.94
CA VAL A 89 -10.30 -7.06 2.14
C VAL A 89 -9.04 -7.64 2.76
N ALA A 90 -9.21 -8.38 3.85
CA ALA A 90 -8.11 -9.05 4.55
C ALA A 90 -8.35 -10.55 4.63
N LYS A 91 -7.27 -11.33 4.45
CA LYS A 91 -7.27 -12.78 4.62
C LYS A 91 -5.87 -13.25 5.04
N GLY A 92 -5.77 -13.80 6.24
CA GLY A 92 -4.50 -14.29 6.79
C GLY A 92 -3.43 -13.19 6.85
N ASP A 93 -2.35 -13.40 6.13
CA ASP A 93 -1.21 -12.48 6.05
C ASP A 93 -1.34 -11.38 4.98
N SER A 94 -2.51 -11.22 4.37
CA SER A 94 -2.73 -10.33 3.24
C SER A 94 -3.83 -9.34 3.52
N VAL A 95 -3.58 -8.06 3.21
CA VAL A 95 -4.60 -7.01 3.16
C VAL A 95 -4.53 -6.34 1.80
N VAL A 96 -5.65 -6.31 1.09
CA VAL A 96 -5.79 -5.64 -0.21
C VAL A 96 -6.76 -4.46 -0.05
N MET A 97 -6.40 -3.31 -0.61
CA MET A 97 -7.20 -2.10 -0.52
C MET A 97 -7.35 -1.45 -1.88
N ARG A 98 -8.59 -1.04 -2.20
CA ARG A 98 -8.85 -0.07 -3.25
C ARG A 98 -8.84 1.32 -2.64
N CYS A 99 -8.03 2.20 -3.21
CA CYS A 99 -7.82 3.54 -2.71
C CYS A 99 -8.03 4.57 -3.81
N LYS A 100 -8.49 5.76 -3.43
CA LYS A 100 -8.30 6.99 -4.21
C LYS A 100 -7.08 7.71 -3.68
N VAL A 101 -6.19 8.06 -4.56
CA VAL A 101 -4.94 8.75 -4.22
C VAL A 101 -4.90 10.08 -4.95
N SER A 102 -4.63 11.15 -4.22
CA SER A 102 -4.61 12.50 -4.76
C SER A 102 -3.41 13.31 -4.26
N GLY A 103 -3.12 14.40 -4.94
CA GLY A 103 -2.09 15.35 -4.57
C GLY A 103 -1.85 16.41 -5.63
N THR A 104 -1.22 17.51 -5.24
CA THR A 104 -0.84 18.61 -6.13
C THR A 104 0.67 18.59 -6.38
N HIS A 105 1.08 18.52 -7.64
CA HIS A 105 2.49 18.48 -8.04
C HIS A 105 3.19 19.81 -7.78
N ARG A 106 3.86 19.93 -6.63
CA ARG A 106 4.52 21.15 -6.15
C ARG A 106 6.04 21.02 -5.98
N GLY A 107 6.58 19.80 -6.02
CA GLY A 107 8.02 19.55 -5.89
C GLY A 107 8.58 18.77 -7.06
N VAL A 108 9.92 18.71 -7.14
CA VAL A 108 10.65 17.90 -8.14
C VAL A 108 10.92 16.53 -7.55
N GLY A 109 10.43 15.47 -8.18
CA GLY A 109 10.76 14.10 -7.81
C GLY A 109 12.23 13.79 -8.08
N LYS A 110 12.88 13.07 -7.17
CA LYS A 110 14.30 12.70 -7.23
C LYS A 110 14.53 11.20 -7.31
N ILE A 111 13.56 10.44 -6.80
CA ILE A 111 13.63 8.97 -6.72
C ILE A 111 12.76 8.38 -7.82
N PRO A 112 13.20 7.30 -8.49
CA PRO A 112 12.43 6.68 -9.57
C PRO A 112 11.24 5.84 -9.02
N VAL A 113 10.37 6.47 -8.24
CA VAL A 113 9.04 5.95 -7.95
C VAL A 113 8.16 6.06 -9.19
N ASN A 114 7.17 5.20 -9.31
CA ASN A 114 6.26 5.19 -10.46
C ASN A 114 7.01 5.09 -11.81
N GLY A 115 8.04 4.24 -11.88
CA GLY A 115 8.85 4.10 -13.10
C GLY A 115 9.71 5.31 -13.43
N GLY A 116 9.90 6.25 -12.50
CA GLY A 116 10.74 7.43 -12.69
C GLY A 116 10.09 8.56 -13.50
N MET A 117 8.78 8.50 -13.74
CA MET A 117 8.07 9.46 -14.60
C MET A 117 8.12 10.92 -14.13
N LEU A 118 8.36 11.16 -12.84
CA LEU A 118 8.44 12.52 -12.26
C LEU A 118 9.85 12.93 -11.88
N VAL A 119 10.87 12.09 -12.16
CA VAL A 119 12.27 12.43 -11.85
C VAL A 119 12.71 13.63 -12.69
N GLY A 120 13.10 14.72 -12.01
CA GLY A 120 13.56 15.95 -12.66
C GLY A 120 12.46 16.77 -13.33
N VAL A 121 11.20 16.37 -13.25
CA VAL A 121 10.08 17.12 -13.82
C VAL A 121 9.77 18.34 -12.96
N ALA A 122 9.74 19.53 -13.58
CA ALA A 122 9.39 20.76 -12.91
C ALA A 122 7.93 20.71 -12.39
N PRO A 123 7.63 21.28 -11.21
CA PRO A 123 6.30 21.32 -10.66
C PRO A 123 5.29 21.92 -11.64
N THR A 124 4.19 21.21 -11.88
CA THR A 124 3.13 21.69 -12.79
C THR A 124 2.08 22.55 -12.06
N GLY A 125 2.05 22.48 -10.74
CA GLY A 125 1.02 23.11 -9.90
C GLY A 125 -0.37 22.47 -10.04
N LYS A 126 -0.51 21.40 -10.84
CA LYS A 126 -1.79 20.74 -11.09
C LYS A 126 -2.06 19.66 -10.03
N HIS A 127 -3.35 19.45 -9.78
CA HIS A 127 -3.86 18.41 -8.92
C HIS A 127 -4.20 17.16 -9.73
N PHE A 128 -4.08 15.98 -9.10
CA PHE A 128 -4.57 14.71 -9.63
C PHE A 128 -5.35 13.93 -8.57
N GLU A 129 -6.25 13.07 -9.05
CA GLU A 129 -6.87 11.99 -8.27
C GLU A 129 -6.93 10.74 -9.16
N THR A 130 -6.45 9.61 -8.65
CA THR A 130 -6.39 8.32 -9.38
C THR A 130 -6.73 7.15 -8.48
N ASP A 131 -7.22 6.05 -9.08
CA ASP A 131 -7.45 4.81 -8.37
C ASP A 131 -6.15 4.00 -8.24
N HIS A 132 -5.94 3.46 -7.05
CA HIS A 132 -4.83 2.55 -6.73
C HIS A 132 -5.38 1.26 -6.09
N ILE A 133 -4.72 0.14 -6.35
CA ILE A 133 -4.88 -1.08 -5.56
C ILE A 133 -3.56 -1.30 -4.83
N HIS A 134 -3.61 -1.33 -3.51
CA HIS A 134 -2.48 -1.69 -2.67
C HIS A 134 -2.69 -3.11 -2.12
N TRP A 135 -1.65 -3.91 -2.13
CA TRP A 135 -1.60 -5.22 -1.52
C TRP A 135 -0.44 -5.29 -0.55
N LEU A 136 -0.75 -5.44 0.73
CA LEU A 136 0.21 -5.55 1.82
C LEU A 136 0.32 -7.00 2.25
N LYS A 137 1.55 -7.51 2.37
CA LYS A 137 1.85 -8.80 2.97
C LYS A 137 2.40 -8.58 4.37
N PHE A 138 1.92 -9.38 5.31
CA PHE A 138 2.25 -9.24 6.72
C PHE A 138 3.13 -10.38 7.23
N ARG A 139 3.99 -10.06 8.18
CA ARG A 139 4.75 -11.00 8.99
C ARG A 139 4.79 -10.45 10.43
N ASP A 140 4.35 -11.25 11.39
CA ASP A 140 4.32 -10.90 12.83
C ASP A 140 3.59 -9.56 13.11
N GLY A 141 2.49 -9.30 12.38
CA GLY A 141 1.69 -8.07 12.53
C GLY A 141 2.35 -6.81 11.99
N LYS A 142 3.36 -6.94 11.15
CA LYS A 142 4.05 -5.84 10.45
C LYS A 142 3.98 -6.06 8.95
N ILE A 143 3.95 -4.98 8.19
CA ILE A 143 4.02 -5.01 6.72
C ILE A 143 5.42 -5.47 6.31
N ALA A 144 5.50 -6.62 5.66
CA ALA A 144 6.75 -7.23 5.19
C ALA A 144 6.99 -7.01 3.70
N ASP A 145 5.93 -6.81 2.91
CA ASP A 145 6.04 -6.47 1.50
C ASP A 145 4.86 -5.61 1.06
N HIS A 146 5.10 -4.70 0.13
CA HIS A 146 4.11 -3.80 -0.43
C HIS A 146 4.09 -3.89 -1.94
N TYR A 147 2.90 -4.12 -2.49
CA TYR A 147 2.61 -4.09 -3.92
C TYR A 147 1.55 -3.02 -4.20
N ALA A 148 1.62 -2.38 -5.37
CA ALA A 148 0.58 -1.46 -5.81
C ALA A 148 0.40 -1.49 -7.32
N THR A 149 -0.85 -1.49 -7.77
CA THR A 149 -1.22 -1.13 -9.14
C THR A 149 -1.84 0.26 -9.11
N ARG A 150 -1.39 1.14 -10.00
CA ARG A 150 -1.73 2.56 -10.00
C ARG A 150 -2.10 3.02 -11.42
N ASP A 151 -3.02 3.97 -11.52
CA ASP A 151 -3.26 4.66 -12.78
C ASP A 151 -2.24 5.81 -12.99
N ASP A 152 -0.98 5.41 -13.19
CA ASP A 152 0.12 6.36 -13.40
C ASP A 152 -0.09 7.20 -14.69
N ILE A 153 -0.69 6.64 -15.73
CA ILE A 153 -1.00 7.38 -16.98
C ILE A 153 -2.10 8.40 -16.75
N GLY A 154 -3.15 8.06 -15.98
CA GLY A 154 -4.19 9.00 -15.56
C GLY A 154 -3.62 10.17 -14.79
N MET A 155 -2.72 9.90 -13.83
CA MET A 155 -1.98 10.93 -13.09
C MET A 155 -1.20 11.84 -14.05
N MET A 156 -0.38 11.28 -14.94
CA MET A 156 0.45 12.06 -15.87
C MET A 156 -0.38 12.93 -16.82
N ARG A 157 -1.57 12.45 -17.24
CA ARG A 157 -2.51 13.24 -18.04
C ARG A 157 -3.09 14.42 -17.26
N GLN A 158 -3.54 14.18 -16.02
CA GLN A 158 -4.08 15.24 -15.15
C GLN A 158 -3.02 16.29 -14.84
N LEU A 159 -1.78 15.89 -14.65
CA LEU A 159 -0.64 16.80 -14.48
C LEU A 159 -0.26 17.55 -15.79
N GLY A 160 -0.81 17.12 -16.95
CA GLY A 160 -0.53 17.72 -18.26
C GLY A 160 0.84 17.34 -18.83
N LEU A 161 1.40 16.22 -18.39
CA LEU A 161 2.72 15.70 -18.79
C LEU A 161 2.62 14.67 -19.93
N VAL A 162 1.41 14.20 -20.23
CA VAL A 162 1.10 13.30 -21.36
C VAL A 162 -0.08 13.86 -22.13
N PRO A 163 -0.06 13.84 -23.46
CA PRO A 163 -1.20 14.28 -24.26
C PRO A 163 -2.50 13.53 -23.92
N PRO A 164 -3.67 14.16 -24.06
CA PRO A 164 -4.94 13.46 -23.98
C PRO A 164 -5.03 12.40 -25.09
N PRO A 165 -5.84 11.34 -24.92
CA PRO A 165 -6.10 10.40 -26.00
C PRO A 165 -6.68 11.13 -27.21
N PRO A 166 -6.38 10.68 -28.45
CA PRO A 166 -6.97 11.28 -29.63
C PRO A 166 -8.49 11.20 -29.54
N THR A 167 -9.15 12.30 -29.89
CA THR A 167 -10.61 12.32 -29.99
C THR A 167 -11.02 11.34 -31.08
N PRO A 168 -12.00 10.44 -30.87
CA PRO A 168 -12.50 9.59 -31.92
C PRO A 168 -12.94 10.45 -33.10
N SER A 169 -12.34 10.24 -34.28
CA SER A 169 -12.84 10.90 -35.48
C SER A 169 -14.25 10.35 -35.74
N ASN A 170 -15.27 11.20 -35.66
CA ASN A 170 -16.60 10.88 -36.19
C ASN A 170 -16.45 10.71 -37.71
N SER A 171 -16.04 9.54 -38.19
CA SER A 171 -16.19 9.15 -39.57
C SER A 171 -17.72 8.97 -39.82
N LYS A 172 -18.32 9.93 -40.48
CA LYS A 172 -19.65 9.79 -41.05
C LYS A 172 -19.59 8.83 -42.23
#